data_cc5cc9061a4208639e53499f57fdb8dc
#
_entry.id   cc5cc9061a4208639e53499f57fdb8dc
#
_cell.length_a   1.000
_cell.length_b   1.000
_cell.length_c   1.000
_cell.angle_alpha   90.00
_cell.angle_beta   90.00
_cell.angle_gamma   90.00
#
_symmetry.space_group_name_H-M   'P 1'
#
loop_
_entity.id
_entity.type
_entity.pdbx_description
1 polymer ?
#
loop_
_entity_poly.entity_id
_entity_poly.type
_entity_poly.pdbx_seq_one_letter_code
_entity_poly.pdbx_strand_id
1 'polypeptide(L)'
;MNNKNHSITKRWRLSFMLVAISILLLLLTACGGSSSTEQTLSPTQLAEGKALYEANCAACHGINGEGEENWQEPNEDGTFRAPPHDSSGHTWHHPDQLLLQIIAKGGQAPNTQMSAFEDKLTEEEMELTLEYIKTFWEPEHRESQADVARRMEEAEGNQ
;
A
#
# COMPACT_ATOMS: atom_id res chain seq x y z
N MET A 1 75.06 1.62 -1.72
CA MET A 1 74.10 0.98 -0.77
C MET A 1 72.86 1.86 -0.72
N ASN A 2 71.66 1.37 -0.95
CA ASN A 2 70.34 1.96 -0.69
C ASN A 2 69.32 2.02 -1.86
N ASN A 3 69.14 0.92 -2.57
CA ASN A 3 68.08 0.86 -3.58
C ASN A 3 66.97 -0.17 -3.27
N LYS A 4 67.06 -0.93 -2.16
CA LYS A 4 66.08 -1.97 -1.78
C LYS A 4 64.88 -1.39 -0.96
N ASN A 5 65.07 -0.31 -0.23
CA ASN A 5 64.01 0.28 0.64
C ASN A 5 62.95 1.02 -0.16
N HIS A 6 63.25 1.58 -1.32
CA HIS A 6 62.31 2.35 -2.13
C HIS A 6 61.29 1.47 -2.85
N SER A 7 61.64 0.21 -3.14
CA SER A 7 60.79 -0.78 -3.79
C SER A 7 59.70 -1.35 -2.83
N ILE A 8 60.08 -1.55 -1.58
CA ILE A 8 59.17 -2.12 -0.56
C ILE A 8 58.07 -1.13 -0.18
N THR A 9 58.41 0.14 0.02
CA THR A 9 57.41 1.18 0.35
C THR A 9 56.43 1.46 -0.78
N LYS A 10 56.85 1.33 -2.03
CA LYS A 10 56.01 1.50 -3.22
C LYS A 10 55.00 0.36 -3.36
N ARG A 11 55.42 -0.86 -3.11
CA ARG A 11 54.54 -2.06 -3.16
C ARG A 11 53.51 -2.05 -2.04
N TRP A 12 53.88 -1.62 -0.84
CA TRP A 12 52.95 -1.47 0.27
C TRP A 12 51.88 -0.39 0.01
N ARG A 13 52.28 0.77 -0.53
CA ARG A 13 51.35 1.84 -0.90
C ARG A 13 50.36 1.40 -1.99
N LEU A 14 50.79 0.64 -2.99
CA LEU A 14 49.90 0.10 -3.99
C LEU A 14 48.91 -0.92 -3.39
N SER A 15 49.37 -1.81 -2.50
CA SER A 15 48.48 -2.78 -1.84
C SER A 15 47.44 -2.12 -0.95
N PHE A 16 47.82 -1.08 -0.18
CA PHE A 16 46.84 -0.32 0.61
C PHE A 16 45.85 0.44 -0.26
N MET A 17 46.26 0.97 -1.39
CA MET A 17 45.40 1.68 -2.34
C MET A 17 44.38 0.71 -2.98
N LEU A 18 44.80 -0.48 -3.36
CA LEU A 18 43.88 -1.51 -3.93
C LEU A 18 42.90 -2.03 -2.90
N VAL A 19 43.30 -2.21 -1.65
CA VAL A 19 42.39 -2.64 -0.57
C VAL A 19 41.39 -1.51 -0.25
N ALA A 20 41.80 -0.28 -0.21
CA ALA A 20 40.91 0.88 0.02
C ALA A 20 39.89 1.06 -1.10
N ILE A 21 40.29 0.87 -2.36
CA ILE A 21 39.38 0.92 -3.52
C ILE A 21 38.38 -0.23 -3.49
N SER A 22 38.82 -1.45 -3.09
CA SER A 22 37.92 -2.60 -2.96
C SER A 22 36.87 -2.42 -1.88
N ILE A 23 37.25 -1.80 -0.74
CA ILE A 23 36.31 -1.48 0.35
C ILE A 23 35.33 -0.37 -0.08
N LEU A 24 35.81 0.64 -0.82
CA LEU A 24 34.94 1.71 -1.33
C LEU A 24 33.92 1.21 -2.36
N LEU A 25 34.32 0.25 -3.22
CA LEU A 25 33.42 -0.38 -4.19
C LEU A 25 32.35 -1.28 -3.52
N LEU A 26 32.67 -1.91 -2.39
CA LEU A 26 31.72 -2.70 -1.59
C LEU A 26 30.67 -1.83 -0.87
N LEU A 27 31.01 -0.57 -0.56
CA LEU A 27 30.07 0.36 0.11
C LEU A 27 29.06 0.98 -0.88
N LEU A 28 29.32 0.95 -2.19
CA LEU A 28 28.43 1.51 -3.21
C LEU A 28 27.29 0.57 -3.63
N THR A 29 27.31 -0.69 -3.21
CA THR A 29 26.24 -1.64 -3.50
C THR A 29 25.11 -1.69 -2.46
N ALA A 30 25.19 -0.86 -1.41
CA ALA A 30 24.20 -0.80 -0.33
C ALA A 30 23.09 0.24 -0.54
N CYS A 31 22.98 0.87 -1.72
CA CYS A 31 21.75 1.55 -2.13
C CYS A 31 20.77 0.52 -2.69
N GLY A 32 20.20 -0.30 -1.81
CA GLY A 32 19.00 -1.04 -2.09
C GLY A 32 17.88 -0.03 -2.28
N GLY A 33 17.48 0.22 -3.52
CA GLY A 33 16.23 0.89 -3.83
C GLY A 33 15.12 0.12 -3.09
N SER A 34 14.34 0.81 -2.27
CA SER A 34 13.05 0.31 -1.83
C SER A 34 12.19 0.19 -3.07
N SER A 35 12.27 -0.96 -3.74
CA SER A 35 11.16 -1.38 -4.59
C SER A 35 9.98 -1.49 -3.64
N SER A 36 8.96 -0.70 -3.82
CA SER A 36 7.62 -0.98 -3.33
C SER A 36 7.23 -2.33 -3.96
N THR A 37 7.61 -3.40 -3.28
CA THR A 37 7.15 -4.73 -3.61
C THR A 37 5.67 -4.68 -3.27
N GLU A 38 4.81 -4.75 -4.27
CA GLU A 38 3.41 -5.10 -4.10
C GLU A 38 3.41 -6.32 -3.16
N GLN A 39 3.04 -6.08 -1.90
CA GLN A 39 3.04 -7.12 -0.89
C GLN A 39 1.88 -8.07 -1.21
N THR A 40 2.17 -9.10 -1.98
CA THR A 40 1.20 -10.17 -2.22
C THR A 40 0.90 -10.81 -0.88
N LEU A 41 -0.30 -10.61 -0.37
CA LEU A 41 -0.75 -11.23 0.87
C LEU A 41 -0.57 -12.74 0.82
N SER A 42 -0.13 -13.32 1.94
CA SER A 42 -0.16 -14.77 2.10
C SER A 42 -1.61 -15.28 2.07
N PRO A 43 -1.86 -16.55 1.69
CA PRO A 43 -3.22 -17.11 1.72
C PRO A 43 -3.90 -16.99 3.09
N THR A 44 -3.13 -17.01 4.18
CA THR A 44 -3.64 -16.85 5.55
C THR A 44 -4.12 -15.42 5.79
N GLN A 45 -3.33 -14.41 5.41
CA GLN A 45 -3.71 -13.00 5.52
C GLN A 45 -4.94 -12.66 4.67
N LEU A 46 -5.01 -13.22 3.46
CA LEU A 46 -6.18 -13.06 2.60
C LEU A 46 -7.45 -13.69 3.20
N ALA A 47 -7.32 -14.86 3.83
CA ALA A 47 -8.44 -15.51 4.53
C ALA A 47 -8.88 -14.71 5.76
N GLU A 48 -7.96 -14.09 6.48
CA GLU A 48 -8.23 -13.18 7.60
C GLU A 48 -8.94 -11.92 7.13
N GLY A 49 -8.43 -11.24 6.10
CA GLY A 49 -9.08 -10.07 5.50
C GLY A 49 -10.50 -10.38 5.02
N LYS A 50 -10.71 -11.57 4.41
CA LYS A 50 -12.04 -12.07 4.06
C LYS A 50 -12.96 -12.17 5.28
N ALA A 51 -12.52 -12.79 6.35
CA ALA A 51 -13.32 -12.97 7.56
C ALA A 51 -13.67 -11.61 8.20
N LEU A 52 -12.73 -10.67 8.23
CA LEU A 52 -12.94 -9.31 8.72
C LEU A 52 -13.97 -8.55 7.86
N TYR A 53 -13.86 -8.64 6.54
CA TYR A 53 -14.81 -8.04 5.62
C TYR A 53 -16.22 -8.61 5.80
N GLU A 54 -16.36 -9.93 5.85
CA GLU A 54 -17.65 -10.60 6.04
C GLU A 54 -18.32 -10.22 7.36
N ALA A 55 -17.53 -10.05 8.43
CA ALA A 55 -18.04 -9.71 9.74
C ALA A 55 -18.45 -8.23 9.89
N ASN A 56 -17.79 -7.32 9.18
CA ASN A 56 -17.91 -5.88 9.44
C ASN A 56 -18.47 -5.05 8.25
N CYS A 57 -18.30 -5.51 7.02
CA CYS A 57 -18.57 -4.72 5.82
C CYS A 57 -19.67 -5.31 4.95
N ALA A 58 -19.71 -6.65 4.82
CA ALA A 58 -20.58 -7.34 3.88
C ALA A 58 -22.10 -7.10 4.10
N ALA A 59 -22.50 -6.78 5.33
CA ALA A 59 -23.91 -6.51 5.64
C ALA A 59 -24.48 -5.31 4.85
N CYS A 60 -23.63 -4.33 4.51
CA CYS A 60 -24.00 -3.15 3.72
C CYS A 60 -23.45 -3.22 2.30
N HIS A 61 -22.18 -3.64 2.15
CA HIS A 61 -21.50 -3.60 0.87
C HIS A 61 -21.64 -4.87 0.03
N GLY A 62 -22.39 -5.87 0.55
CA GLY A 62 -22.57 -7.16 -0.12
C GLY A 62 -21.40 -8.12 0.09
N ILE A 63 -21.67 -9.43 -0.01
CA ILE A 63 -20.69 -10.51 0.26
C ILE A 63 -19.58 -10.56 -0.81
N ASN A 64 -19.87 -10.11 -2.01
CA ASN A 64 -18.97 -10.03 -3.15
C ASN A 64 -18.61 -8.57 -3.50
N GLY A 65 -18.91 -7.63 -2.61
CA GLY A 65 -18.66 -6.21 -2.84
C GLY A 65 -19.65 -5.54 -3.79
N GLU A 66 -20.80 -6.13 -4.02
CA GLU A 66 -21.81 -5.65 -4.98
C GLU A 66 -22.52 -4.35 -4.56
N GLY A 67 -22.45 -3.96 -3.28
CA GLY A 67 -23.16 -2.80 -2.74
C GLY A 67 -24.66 -2.94 -2.70
N GLU A 68 -25.35 -1.83 -2.44
CA GLU A 68 -26.82 -1.76 -2.48
C GLU A 68 -27.31 -1.39 -3.88
N GLU A 69 -28.49 -1.91 -4.26
CA GLU A 69 -29.13 -1.54 -5.53
C GLU A 69 -29.41 -0.05 -5.60
N ASN A 70 -29.16 0.58 -6.75
CA ASN A 70 -29.32 2.02 -6.98
C ASN A 70 -28.49 2.89 -6.02
N TRP A 71 -27.29 2.43 -5.64
CA TRP A 71 -26.41 3.11 -4.68
C TRP A 71 -26.09 4.57 -5.02
N GLN A 72 -26.24 4.98 -6.28
CA GLN A 72 -26.05 6.38 -6.73
C GLN A 72 -27.23 7.29 -6.37
N GLU A 73 -28.35 6.70 -5.96
CA GLU A 73 -29.56 7.44 -5.57
C GLU A 73 -29.69 7.45 -4.04
N PRO A 74 -30.00 8.59 -3.42
CA PRO A 74 -30.23 8.64 -1.98
C PRO A 74 -31.52 7.85 -1.61
N ASN A 75 -31.57 7.41 -0.36
CA ASN A 75 -32.78 6.89 0.25
C ASN A 75 -33.85 7.99 0.41
N GLU A 76 -35.09 7.63 0.71
CA GLU A 76 -36.18 8.57 0.94
C GLU A 76 -35.89 9.56 2.08
N ASP A 77 -35.08 9.16 3.07
CA ASP A 77 -34.66 9.99 4.19
C ASP A 77 -33.41 10.86 3.88
N GLY A 78 -32.89 10.77 2.65
CA GLY A 78 -31.73 11.52 2.19
C GLY A 78 -30.39 10.91 2.57
N THR A 79 -30.35 9.72 3.16
CA THR A 79 -29.10 8.99 3.42
C THR A 79 -28.60 8.32 2.16
N PHE A 80 -27.28 8.08 2.09
CA PHE A 80 -26.66 7.37 0.96
C PHE A 80 -26.60 5.86 1.21
N ARG A 81 -26.91 5.11 0.15
CA ARG A 81 -26.74 3.65 0.11
C ARG A 81 -25.27 3.27 0.06
N ALA A 82 -24.97 2.06 0.50
CA ALA A 82 -23.61 1.54 0.45
C ALA A 82 -23.16 1.30 -1.01
N PRO A 83 -22.08 1.97 -1.47
CA PRO A 83 -21.59 1.77 -2.83
C PRO A 83 -20.93 0.40 -2.99
N PRO A 84 -20.85 -0.12 -4.24
CA PRO A 84 -20.08 -1.33 -4.54
C PRO A 84 -18.59 -1.15 -4.22
N HIS A 85 -17.99 -2.22 -3.76
CA HIS A 85 -16.55 -2.37 -3.63
C HIS A 85 -15.92 -3.11 -4.81
N ASP A 86 -16.72 -3.69 -5.69
CA ASP A 86 -16.26 -4.30 -6.92
C ASP A 86 -15.93 -3.25 -8.00
N SER A 87 -15.59 -3.72 -9.20
CA SER A 87 -15.22 -2.86 -10.33
C SER A 87 -16.36 -1.97 -10.84
N SER A 88 -17.61 -2.23 -10.46
CA SER A 88 -18.76 -1.38 -10.82
C SER A 88 -18.88 -0.13 -9.94
N GLY A 89 -18.19 -0.13 -8.80
CA GLY A 89 -18.11 1.02 -7.89
C GLY A 89 -16.98 1.99 -8.26
N HIS A 90 -16.56 2.78 -7.28
CA HIS A 90 -15.51 3.80 -7.48
C HIS A 90 -14.37 3.73 -6.43
N THR A 91 -14.37 2.70 -5.58
CA THR A 91 -13.38 2.53 -4.50
C THR A 91 -11.95 2.55 -5.05
N TRP A 92 -11.69 1.93 -6.18
CA TRP A 92 -10.40 1.86 -6.85
C TRP A 92 -9.88 3.20 -7.43
N HIS A 93 -10.67 4.28 -7.39
CA HIS A 93 -10.23 5.63 -7.74
C HIS A 93 -9.44 6.31 -6.62
N HIS A 94 -9.44 5.76 -5.42
CA HIS A 94 -8.86 6.35 -4.23
C HIS A 94 -7.57 5.64 -3.79
N PRO A 95 -6.57 6.37 -3.28
CA PRO A 95 -5.36 5.76 -2.72
C PRO A 95 -5.68 5.07 -1.39
N ASP A 96 -4.86 4.08 -1.04
CA ASP A 96 -5.03 3.28 0.18
C ASP A 96 -5.15 4.13 1.44
N GLN A 97 -4.33 5.16 1.57
CA GLN A 97 -4.36 6.05 2.72
C GLN A 97 -5.75 6.67 2.95
N LEU A 98 -6.42 7.13 1.87
CA LEU A 98 -7.78 7.68 1.98
C LEU A 98 -8.79 6.58 2.30
N LEU A 99 -8.67 5.40 1.69
CA LEU A 99 -9.57 4.27 1.96
C LEU A 99 -9.46 3.80 3.41
N LEU A 100 -8.25 3.66 3.94
CA LEU A 100 -8.00 3.34 5.36
C LEU A 100 -8.56 4.41 6.29
N GLN A 101 -8.43 5.69 5.94
CA GLN A 101 -9.05 6.78 6.71
C GLN A 101 -10.58 6.67 6.71
N ILE A 102 -11.20 6.33 5.58
CA ILE A 102 -12.66 6.14 5.48
C ILE A 102 -13.10 4.93 6.32
N ILE A 103 -12.36 3.83 6.32
CA ILE A 103 -12.64 2.69 7.18
C ILE A 103 -12.52 3.10 8.65
N ALA A 104 -11.43 3.75 9.04
CA ALA A 104 -11.17 4.13 10.42
C ALA A 104 -12.21 5.11 10.96
N LYS A 105 -12.54 6.16 10.21
CA LYS A 105 -13.36 7.30 10.67
C LYS A 105 -14.82 7.25 10.24
N GLY A 106 -15.19 6.29 9.41
CA GLY A 106 -16.50 6.22 8.77
C GLY A 106 -16.58 7.06 7.50
N GLY A 107 -17.71 7.00 6.82
CA GLY A 107 -17.93 7.74 5.58
C GLY A 107 -17.84 9.25 5.81
N GLN A 108 -17.20 9.94 4.86
CA GLN A 108 -16.95 11.40 4.97
C GLN A 108 -18.07 12.26 4.35
N ALA A 109 -18.98 11.65 3.58
CA ALA A 109 -20.08 12.38 2.96
C ALA A 109 -21.15 12.76 4.02
N PRO A 110 -21.81 13.92 3.88
CA PRO A 110 -23.00 14.21 4.67
C PRO A 110 -24.05 13.10 4.48
N ASN A 111 -24.72 12.72 5.56
CA ASN A 111 -25.76 11.69 5.56
C ASN A 111 -25.25 10.27 5.22
N THR A 112 -23.95 10.00 5.35
CA THR A 112 -23.42 8.63 5.27
C THR A 112 -23.92 7.79 6.44
N GLN A 113 -24.17 6.50 6.17
CA GLN A 113 -24.47 5.51 7.20
C GLN A 113 -23.26 4.64 7.57
N MET A 114 -22.13 4.83 6.89
CA MET A 114 -20.92 4.08 7.17
C MET A 114 -20.33 4.48 8.53
N SER A 115 -20.29 3.53 9.45
CA SER A 115 -19.74 3.70 10.80
C SER A 115 -18.22 3.76 10.78
N ALA A 116 -17.62 4.36 11.81
CA ALA A 116 -16.20 4.27 12.10
C ALA A 116 -15.82 2.89 12.67
N PHE A 117 -14.63 2.41 12.32
CA PHE A 117 -14.12 1.11 12.75
C PHE A 117 -12.84 1.19 13.59
N GLU A 118 -12.24 2.37 13.82
CA GLU A 118 -11.01 2.53 14.58
C GLU A 118 -11.08 2.01 16.03
N ASP A 119 -12.28 1.97 16.64
CA ASP A 119 -12.51 1.40 17.96
C ASP A 119 -12.78 -0.12 17.94
N LYS A 120 -12.89 -0.74 16.75
CA LYS A 120 -13.26 -2.15 16.57
C LYS A 120 -12.19 -2.97 15.88
N LEU A 121 -11.42 -2.36 14.99
CA LEU A 121 -10.38 -2.98 14.18
C LEU A 121 -9.05 -2.27 14.44
N THR A 122 -7.99 -3.04 14.54
CA THR A 122 -6.62 -2.52 14.50
C THR A 122 -6.27 -2.01 13.11
N GLU A 123 -5.21 -1.22 12.99
CA GLU A 123 -4.69 -0.73 11.71
C GLU A 123 -4.38 -1.90 10.76
N GLU A 124 -3.70 -2.94 11.25
CA GLU A 124 -3.40 -4.15 10.49
C GLU A 124 -4.67 -4.87 10.00
N GLU A 125 -5.71 -4.99 10.82
CA GLU A 125 -6.98 -5.60 10.42
C GLU A 125 -7.72 -4.76 9.37
N MET A 126 -7.63 -3.44 9.43
CA MET A 126 -8.18 -2.55 8.41
C MET A 126 -7.41 -2.68 7.08
N GLU A 127 -6.08 -2.79 7.13
CA GLU A 127 -5.24 -3.06 5.95
C GLU A 127 -5.59 -4.40 5.31
N LEU A 128 -5.70 -5.48 6.09
CA LEU A 128 -6.11 -6.80 5.60
C LEU A 128 -7.50 -6.77 4.97
N THR A 129 -8.43 -6.02 5.57
CA THR A 129 -9.78 -5.82 5.02
C THR A 129 -9.74 -5.10 3.68
N LEU A 130 -8.95 -4.02 3.56
CA LEU A 130 -8.77 -3.28 2.32
C LEU A 130 -8.14 -4.16 1.22
N GLU A 131 -7.12 -4.92 1.56
CA GLU A 131 -6.50 -5.84 0.61
C GLU A 131 -7.47 -6.93 0.11
N TYR A 132 -8.35 -7.41 0.99
CA TYR A 132 -9.42 -8.30 0.55
C TYR A 132 -10.41 -7.59 -0.39
N ILE A 133 -10.81 -6.36 -0.11
CA ILE A 133 -11.66 -5.55 -1.00
C ILE A 133 -11.03 -5.42 -2.39
N LYS A 134 -9.72 -5.20 -2.48
CA LYS A 134 -9.01 -5.13 -3.76
C LYS A 134 -9.10 -6.43 -4.58
N THR A 135 -9.44 -7.56 -3.97
CA THR A 135 -9.64 -8.81 -4.72
C THR A 135 -10.92 -8.80 -5.58
N PHE A 136 -11.86 -7.91 -5.31
CA PHE A 136 -13.06 -7.72 -6.13
C PHE A 136 -12.81 -6.91 -7.40
N TRP A 137 -11.64 -6.27 -7.54
CA TRP A 137 -11.33 -5.41 -8.68
C TRP A 137 -10.75 -6.19 -9.84
N GLU A 138 -11.14 -5.82 -11.04
CA GLU A 138 -10.49 -6.28 -12.26
C GLU A 138 -9.03 -5.79 -12.31
N PRO A 139 -8.13 -6.50 -13.01
CA PRO A 139 -6.70 -6.15 -13.05
C PRO A 139 -6.41 -4.70 -13.44
N GLU A 140 -7.14 -4.16 -14.43
CA GLU A 140 -6.99 -2.78 -14.87
C GLU A 140 -7.34 -1.74 -13.79
N HIS A 141 -8.28 -2.05 -12.91
CA HIS A 141 -8.64 -1.16 -11.81
C HIS A 141 -7.58 -1.17 -10.70
N ARG A 142 -6.95 -2.31 -10.45
CA ARG A 142 -5.80 -2.39 -9.53
C ARG A 142 -4.61 -1.59 -10.04
N GLU A 143 -4.28 -1.70 -11.35
CA GLU A 143 -3.23 -0.93 -11.97
C GLU A 143 -3.53 0.58 -11.89
N SER A 144 -4.78 0.98 -12.17
CA SER A 144 -5.21 2.37 -12.07
C SER A 144 -5.06 2.92 -10.66
N GLN A 145 -5.46 2.16 -9.65
CA GLN A 145 -5.36 2.56 -8.24
C GLN A 145 -3.89 2.69 -7.81
N ALA A 146 -3.03 1.76 -8.21
CA ALA A 146 -1.59 1.85 -7.96
C ALA A 146 -0.96 3.10 -8.60
N ASP A 147 -1.42 3.52 -9.78
CA ASP A 147 -1.00 4.76 -10.43
C ASP A 147 -1.44 6.01 -9.67
N VAL A 148 -2.65 6.01 -9.10
CA VAL A 148 -3.15 7.09 -8.25
C VAL A 148 -2.29 7.23 -6.99
N ALA A 149 -2.03 6.12 -6.30
CA ALA A 149 -1.21 6.09 -5.09
C ALA A 149 0.20 6.66 -5.36
N ARG A 150 0.85 6.20 -6.43
CA ARG A 150 2.19 6.65 -6.84
C ARG A 150 2.27 8.17 -7.11
N ARG A 151 1.28 8.72 -7.83
CA ARG A 151 1.22 10.17 -8.11
C ARG A 151 1.03 11.01 -6.87
N MET A 152 0.33 10.50 -5.86
CA MET A 152 0.16 11.20 -4.59
C MET A 152 1.45 11.22 -3.77
N GLU A 153 2.16 10.09 -3.68
CA GLU A 153 3.47 10.01 -3.03
C GLU A 153 4.49 10.97 -3.68
N GLU A 154 4.53 11.02 -5.02
CA GLU A 154 5.39 11.95 -5.75
C GLU A 154 5.03 13.42 -5.49
N ALA A 155 3.76 13.74 -5.33
CA ALA A 155 3.30 15.10 -5.03
C ALA A 155 3.64 15.53 -3.59
N GLU A 156 3.57 14.63 -2.63
CA GLU A 156 3.95 14.87 -1.24
C GLU A 156 5.47 14.99 -1.06
N GLY A 157 6.24 14.17 -1.77
CA GLY A 157 7.72 14.21 -1.74
C GLY A 157 8.35 15.47 -2.36
N ASN A 158 7.58 16.28 -3.10
CA ASN A 158 8.02 17.52 -3.75
C ASN A 158 7.64 18.80 -2.96
N GLN A 159 7.10 18.70 -1.75
CA GLN A 159 6.77 19.81 -0.86
C GLN A 159 7.83 19.96 0.25
#